data_6e76b82e8db154250acdcb45a9ffeb9b
#
_entry.id   6e76b82e8db154250acdcb45a9ffeb9b
#
_cell.length_a   1.000
_cell.length_b   1.000
_cell.length_c   1.000
_cell.angle_alpha   90.00
_cell.angle_beta   90.00
_cell.angle_gamma   90.00
#
_symmetry.space_group_name_H-M   'P 1'
#
loop_
_entity.id
_entity.type
_entity.pdbx_description
1 polymer ?
#
loop_
_entity_poly.entity_id
_entity_poly.type
_entity_poly.pdbx_seq_one_letter_code
_entity_poly.pdbx_strand_id
1 'polypeptide(L)'
;MSVLEVNDFWWKYRSYVGVDNPYTLKGLSFTVNKGEFFGIIGPSGAGKTTLCYALTGVIPHVFTVPIGKAGEHIKGEIKLFGQTLTKVESVIDEKTGRTVDKVVGIKQTAPRVGLLLQDPDNQFLRMDLLHEISFGMELLGLPTDEIERRTKEALEVVGLGHLWPIADLVHPSELSGGQKQRAAIASFVALRPELLVLDEPMSNLDPEGKLSIIQAIDRIRNDYDITIIVVEHNPEVIQKYADKVLAINNGQTIAYGTTEEVYCQSKLFQENGLYASDIARIGWQSGLSYKGRVPFTVDEMVEACESKKETVLTDIEDSTPAENAEEIISVKNLDFSYEDGTQALKGVNFTIRKGEYVGLIGQNGAGKSTISKVISGLYKKFQGEAKVMGLNLRDKKVIQKIPCYVGYVFQNPDNQIFMRKVYDEVAYGLKNLKIPQQEIDPRVKEALKSVGLMAKIDEDPMFLGKGEKRRLTVASILAMNPKIMIVDEPTTGQDFRMSEDIMNLLDELNRAGTTILAITHDMTLVSEHTKRVIVMHSGTVLYDGSTRGFFADEGLLAMAGIIPPMAVRLSHAYRKKHSSSPCLMNTKEWVTALNHNQKEAT
;
A
#
# COMPACT_ATOMS: atom_id res chain seq x y z
N MET A 1 -5.34 32.06 3.48
CA MET A 1 -4.20 32.60 2.73
C MET A 1 -3.53 31.42 2.05
N SER A 2 -3.26 31.47 0.74
CA SER A 2 -2.63 30.36 0.03
C SER A 2 -1.16 30.22 0.44
N VAL A 3 -0.76 29.00 0.75
CA VAL A 3 0.64 28.62 1.00
C VAL A 3 1.29 28.20 -0.31
N LEU A 4 0.51 27.52 -1.15
CA LEU A 4 0.97 26.99 -2.43
C LEU A 4 -0.05 27.30 -3.53
N GLU A 5 0.44 27.78 -4.66
CA GLU A 5 -0.34 28.01 -5.89
C GLU A 5 0.37 27.36 -7.07
N VAL A 6 -0.32 26.51 -7.77
CA VAL A 6 0.16 25.83 -8.99
C VAL A 6 -0.72 26.30 -10.15
N ASN A 7 -0.12 26.85 -11.18
CA ASN A 7 -0.81 27.47 -12.32
C ASN A 7 -0.30 26.87 -13.63
N ASP A 8 -1.13 26.06 -14.28
CA ASP A 8 -0.86 25.40 -15.58
C ASP A 8 0.54 24.77 -15.64
N PHE A 9 0.94 24.02 -14.59
CA PHE A 9 2.29 23.51 -14.44
C PHE A 9 2.50 22.23 -15.25
N TRP A 10 3.59 22.22 -16.07
CA TRP A 10 4.03 21.10 -16.89
C TRP A 10 5.47 20.76 -16.57
N TRP A 11 5.78 19.45 -16.56
CA TRP A 11 7.12 18.95 -16.36
C TRP A 11 7.39 17.70 -17.19
N LYS A 12 8.60 17.63 -17.85
CA LYS A 12 9.17 16.40 -18.40
C LYS A 12 10.64 16.22 -18.01
N TYR A 13 11.01 14.97 -17.75
CA TYR A 13 12.39 14.61 -17.48
C TYR A 13 13.24 14.64 -18.74
N ARG A 14 14.56 14.78 -18.58
CA ARG A 14 15.51 14.68 -19.68
C ARG A 14 15.53 13.27 -20.27
N SER A 15 15.69 13.17 -21.59
CA SER A 15 16.03 11.92 -22.27
C SER A 15 17.54 11.80 -22.45
N TYR A 16 18.08 10.63 -22.17
CA TYR A 16 19.51 10.34 -22.38
C TYR A 16 19.80 9.70 -23.74
N VAL A 17 18.78 9.30 -24.49
CA VAL A 17 18.93 8.44 -25.69
C VAL A 17 18.36 9.09 -26.96
N GLY A 18 18.21 10.42 -26.99
CA GLY A 18 17.71 11.12 -28.19
C GLY A 18 16.22 10.91 -28.49
N VAL A 19 15.49 10.22 -27.61
CA VAL A 19 14.03 10.09 -27.66
C VAL A 19 13.42 11.17 -26.78
N ASP A 20 12.49 11.97 -27.32
CA ASP A 20 11.82 13.00 -26.51
C ASP A 20 10.86 12.33 -25.52
N ASN A 21 11.10 12.55 -24.21
CA ASN A 21 10.23 12.03 -23.17
C ASN A 21 8.90 12.79 -23.15
N PRO A 22 7.76 12.10 -22.95
CA PRO A 22 6.49 12.77 -22.76
C PRO A 22 6.48 13.59 -21.47
N TYR A 23 5.62 14.60 -21.38
CA TYR A 23 5.39 15.32 -20.14
C TYR A 23 4.84 14.37 -19.08
N THR A 24 5.50 14.36 -17.91
CA THR A 24 5.07 13.60 -16.73
C THR A 24 3.96 14.34 -15.98
N LEU A 25 4.03 15.69 -15.92
CA LEU A 25 2.97 16.55 -15.40
C LEU A 25 2.45 17.43 -16.56
N LYS A 26 1.14 17.63 -16.62
CA LYS A 26 0.47 18.21 -17.79
C LYS A 26 -0.64 19.17 -17.38
N GLY A 27 -0.31 20.45 -17.22
CA GLY A 27 -1.28 21.53 -16.99
C GLY A 27 -1.97 21.46 -15.63
N LEU A 28 -1.25 21.09 -14.57
CA LEU A 28 -1.81 21.01 -13.24
C LEU A 28 -2.09 22.41 -12.69
N SER A 29 -3.30 22.62 -12.14
CA SER A 29 -3.70 23.89 -11.52
C SER A 29 -4.50 23.61 -10.24
N PHE A 30 -4.01 24.08 -9.08
CA PHE A 30 -4.65 23.96 -7.78
C PHE A 30 -4.01 24.89 -6.75
N THR A 31 -4.66 25.03 -5.59
CA THR A 31 -4.17 25.86 -4.47
C THR A 31 -4.27 25.09 -3.16
N VAL A 32 -3.30 25.32 -2.27
CA VAL A 32 -3.30 24.79 -0.89
C VAL A 32 -3.24 25.96 0.08
N ASN A 33 -4.15 25.99 1.05
CA ASN A 33 -4.23 27.05 2.04
C ASN A 33 -3.42 26.72 3.29
N LYS A 34 -3.09 27.73 4.09
CA LYS A 34 -2.41 27.55 5.37
C LYS A 34 -3.23 26.68 6.32
N GLY A 35 -2.56 25.70 6.99
CA GLY A 35 -3.18 24.76 7.92
C GLY A 35 -4.08 23.70 7.26
N GLU A 36 -4.18 23.70 5.92
CA GLU A 36 -4.97 22.70 5.18
C GLU A 36 -4.27 21.33 5.17
N PHE A 37 -5.04 20.28 5.33
CA PHE A 37 -4.61 18.92 5.05
C PHE A 37 -5.05 18.55 3.62
N PHE A 38 -4.10 18.49 2.71
CA PHE A 38 -4.34 18.33 1.29
C PHE A 38 -3.95 16.94 0.80
N GLY A 39 -4.91 16.21 0.25
CA GLY A 39 -4.69 14.85 -0.29
C GLY A 39 -4.33 14.88 -1.78
N ILE A 40 -3.33 14.10 -2.19
CA ILE A 40 -3.03 13.81 -3.60
C ILE A 40 -3.24 12.33 -3.83
N ILE A 41 -4.15 11.97 -4.75
CA ILE A 41 -4.48 10.58 -5.09
C ILE A 41 -4.28 10.33 -6.58
N GLY A 42 -4.04 9.08 -6.94
CA GLY A 42 -3.83 8.68 -8.33
C GLY A 42 -3.23 7.28 -8.43
N PRO A 43 -3.35 6.60 -9.59
CA PRO A 43 -2.72 5.31 -9.81
C PRO A 43 -1.19 5.41 -9.80
N SER A 44 -0.50 4.27 -9.73
CA SER A 44 0.96 4.22 -9.86
C SER A 44 1.39 4.77 -11.22
N GLY A 45 2.45 5.56 -11.23
CA GLY A 45 2.91 6.24 -12.46
C GLY A 45 2.10 7.48 -12.86
N ALA A 46 1.09 7.90 -12.10
CA ALA A 46 0.31 9.11 -12.39
C ALA A 46 1.10 10.42 -12.29
N GLY A 47 2.31 10.40 -11.70
CA GLY A 47 3.16 11.57 -11.51
C GLY A 47 3.12 12.18 -10.09
N LYS A 48 2.55 11.47 -9.09
CA LYS A 48 2.40 11.96 -7.70
C LYS A 48 3.73 12.36 -7.06
N THR A 49 4.70 11.46 -7.03
CA THR A 49 6.07 11.74 -6.51
C THR A 49 6.76 12.87 -7.27
N THR A 50 6.59 12.91 -8.62
CA THR A 50 7.11 14.02 -9.43
C THR A 50 6.48 15.35 -9.03
N LEU A 51 5.18 15.35 -8.72
CA LEU A 51 4.50 16.52 -8.20
C LEU A 51 5.07 16.93 -6.84
N CYS A 52 5.27 16.00 -5.90
CA CYS A 52 5.91 16.28 -4.60
C CYS A 52 7.29 16.96 -4.78
N TYR A 53 8.10 16.46 -5.71
CA TYR A 53 9.39 17.09 -6.05
C TYR A 53 9.25 18.51 -6.60
N ALA A 54 8.22 18.76 -7.42
CA ALA A 54 7.97 20.10 -7.94
C ALA A 54 7.50 21.07 -6.85
N LEU A 55 6.62 20.62 -5.95
CA LEU A 55 6.06 21.44 -4.86
C LEU A 55 7.11 21.82 -3.79
N THR A 56 8.16 21.03 -3.65
CA THR A 56 9.22 21.23 -2.67
C THR A 56 10.49 21.87 -3.24
N GLY A 57 10.53 22.12 -4.56
CA GLY A 57 11.67 22.73 -5.23
C GLY A 57 12.81 21.77 -5.57
N VAL A 58 12.65 20.45 -5.34
CA VAL A 58 13.61 19.44 -5.82
C VAL A 58 13.67 19.47 -7.36
N ILE A 59 12.54 19.65 -8.01
CA ILE A 59 12.43 20.01 -9.42
C ILE A 59 12.26 21.53 -9.51
N PRO A 60 13.03 22.23 -10.34
CA PRO A 60 14.07 21.76 -11.28
C PRO A 60 15.50 21.84 -10.73
N HIS A 61 15.69 22.03 -9.43
CA HIS A 61 17.01 22.38 -8.90
C HIS A 61 17.95 21.17 -8.75
N VAL A 62 17.43 20.01 -8.37
CA VAL A 62 18.19 18.75 -8.32
C VAL A 62 18.11 18.03 -9.66
N PHE A 63 16.91 17.90 -10.22
CA PHE A 63 16.70 17.41 -11.57
C PHE A 63 16.83 18.56 -12.57
N THR A 64 18.06 18.90 -12.93
CA THR A 64 18.37 20.07 -13.75
C THR A 64 17.88 19.91 -15.20
N VAL A 65 17.46 21.01 -15.79
CA VAL A 65 17.12 21.11 -17.22
C VAL A 65 18.32 21.62 -18.04
N PRO A 66 18.41 21.36 -19.36
CA PRO A 66 19.46 21.88 -20.21
C PRO A 66 19.47 23.41 -20.20
N ILE A 67 20.67 24.00 -20.13
CA ILE A 67 20.82 25.47 -20.17
C ILE A 67 20.24 26.01 -21.48
N GLY A 68 19.40 27.04 -21.36
CA GLY A 68 18.77 27.70 -22.50
C GLY A 68 17.57 26.95 -23.11
N LYS A 69 17.17 25.80 -22.54
CA LYS A 69 16.05 24.96 -23.02
C LYS A 69 15.00 24.68 -21.94
N ALA A 70 14.93 25.51 -20.91
CA ALA A 70 14.01 25.30 -19.79
C ALA A 70 12.54 25.21 -20.26
N GLY A 71 12.13 26.03 -21.21
CA GLY A 71 10.77 26.02 -21.76
C GLY A 71 10.36 24.74 -22.50
N GLU A 72 11.33 23.92 -22.95
CA GLU A 72 11.04 22.59 -23.50
C GLU A 72 10.62 21.60 -22.40
N HIS A 73 11.02 21.82 -21.16
CA HIS A 73 10.81 20.91 -20.02
C HIS A 73 9.77 21.39 -19.01
N ILE A 74 9.65 22.71 -18.85
CA ILE A 74 8.79 23.36 -17.85
C ILE A 74 7.88 24.36 -18.53
N LYS A 75 6.58 24.37 -18.13
CA LYS A 75 5.63 25.45 -18.45
C LYS A 75 4.82 25.77 -17.20
N GLY A 76 4.22 26.95 -17.18
CA GLY A 76 3.43 27.40 -16.04
C GLY A 76 4.28 27.90 -14.89
N GLU A 77 3.67 28.01 -13.71
CA GLU A 77 4.29 28.59 -12.51
C GLU A 77 3.86 27.86 -11.25
N ILE A 78 4.79 27.73 -10.31
CA ILE A 78 4.51 27.34 -8.92
C ILE A 78 4.93 28.51 -8.02
N LYS A 79 4.02 28.94 -7.14
CA LYS A 79 4.30 29.91 -6.07
C LYS A 79 4.22 29.22 -4.72
N LEU A 80 5.16 29.54 -3.84
CA LEU A 80 5.26 29.06 -2.48
C LEU A 80 5.37 30.27 -1.54
N PHE A 81 4.47 30.35 -0.55
CA PHE A 81 4.39 31.50 0.38
C PHE A 81 4.35 32.86 -0.33
N GLY A 82 3.61 32.94 -1.44
CA GLY A 82 3.48 34.14 -2.26
C GLY A 82 4.69 34.49 -3.13
N GLN A 83 5.76 33.70 -3.11
CA GLN A 83 6.95 33.87 -3.95
C GLN A 83 7.00 32.81 -5.06
N THR A 84 7.52 33.19 -6.22
CA THR A 84 7.75 32.22 -7.31
C THR A 84 8.76 31.16 -6.88
N LEU A 85 8.33 29.90 -6.82
CA LEU A 85 9.19 28.74 -6.60
C LEU A 85 9.83 28.27 -7.91
N THR A 86 9.02 28.16 -8.96
CA THR A 86 9.46 27.68 -10.28
C THR A 86 8.67 28.38 -11.38
N LYS A 87 9.38 29.01 -12.32
CA LYS A 87 8.84 29.60 -13.55
C LYS A 87 9.94 29.63 -14.60
N VAL A 88 9.57 29.60 -15.87
CA VAL A 88 10.50 29.84 -16.98
C VAL A 88 10.32 31.27 -17.48
N GLU A 89 11.41 31.99 -17.64
CA GLU A 89 11.46 33.31 -18.26
C GLU A 89 12.47 33.33 -19.41
N SER A 90 12.08 33.97 -20.51
CA SER A 90 12.97 34.21 -21.65
C SER A 90 13.80 35.44 -21.37
N VAL A 91 15.11 35.28 -21.25
CA VAL A 91 16.07 36.35 -20.99
C VAL A 91 17.09 36.45 -22.11
N ILE A 92 17.63 37.64 -22.36
CA ILE A 92 18.72 37.83 -23.30
C ILE A 92 20.02 37.45 -22.61
N ASP A 93 20.72 36.47 -23.15
CA ASP A 93 22.05 36.07 -22.67
C ASP A 93 23.07 37.17 -23.03
N GLU A 94 23.67 37.79 -22.03
CA GLU A 94 24.58 38.94 -22.20
C GLU A 94 25.83 38.60 -23.03
N LYS A 95 26.26 37.32 -23.05
CA LYS A 95 27.45 36.88 -23.78
C LYS A 95 27.18 36.58 -25.25
N THR A 96 26.00 36.05 -25.56
CA THR A 96 25.66 35.60 -26.91
C THR A 96 24.67 36.50 -27.63
N GLY A 97 24.00 37.42 -26.92
CA GLY A 97 22.93 38.27 -27.45
C GLY A 97 21.66 37.51 -27.86
N ARG A 98 21.57 36.20 -27.54
CA ARG A 98 20.45 35.36 -27.91
C ARG A 98 19.42 35.27 -26.79
N THR A 99 18.17 35.15 -27.14
CA THR A 99 17.11 34.83 -26.18
C THR A 99 17.29 33.37 -25.74
N VAL A 100 17.35 33.14 -24.43
CA VAL A 100 17.47 31.82 -23.79
C VAL A 100 16.44 31.68 -22.70
N ASP A 101 15.86 30.50 -22.55
CA ASP A 101 14.91 30.21 -21.50
C ASP A 101 15.65 29.82 -20.22
N LYS A 102 15.34 30.52 -19.14
CA LYS A 102 15.96 30.33 -17.82
C LYS A 102 14.89 30.03 -16.77
N VAL A 103 15.20 29.11 -15.87
CA VAL A 103 14.39 28.87 -14.67
C VAL A 103 14.63 29.98 -13.68
N VAL A 104 13.55 30.61 -13.21
CA VAL A 104 13.56 31.61 -12.13
C VAL A 104 12.75 31.09 -10.96
N GLY A 105 13.16 31.44 -9.75
CA GLY A 105 12.46 31.08 -8.50
C GLY A 105 13.41 30.97 -7.32
N ILE A 106 12.81 30.71 -6.15
CA ILE A 106 13.57 30.49 -4.91
C ILE A 106 14.33 29.16 -5.01
N LYS A 107 15.62 29.18 -4.69
CA LYS A 107 16.49 28.01 -4.78
C LYS A 107 16.53 27.19 -3.48
N GLN A 108 16.16 27.77 -2.37
CA GLN A 108 16.22 27.14 -1.06
C GLN A 108 14.87 27.23 -0.38
N THR A 109 14.25 26.09 -0.14
CA THR A 109 12.96 25.96 0.53
C THR A 109 13.10 25.54 1.99
N ALA A 110 14.19 24.85 2.33
CA ALA A 110 14.50 24.49 3.72
C ALA A 110 14.87 25.74 4.56
N PRO A 111 14.51 25.81 5.85
CA PRO A 111 13.79 24.78 6.62
C PRO A 111 12.25 24.86 6.52
N ARG A 112 11.70 25.80 5.73
CA ARG A 112 10.26 26.09 5.66
C ARG A 112 9.43 24.94 5.06
N VAL A 113 10.07 24.08 4.24
CA VAL A 113 9.42 22.95 3.57
C VAL A 113 10.15 21.66 3.91
N GLY A 114 9.40 20.66 4.37
CA GLY A 114 9.87 19.28 4.55
C GLY A 114 9.30 18.35 3.48
N LEU A 115 10.10 17.37 3.02
CA LEU A 115 9.67 16.33 2.09
C LEU A 115 10.05 14.96 2.63
N LEU A 116 9.06 14.17 3.03
CA LEU A 116 9.22 12.77 3.37
C LEU A 116 8.99 11.91 2.11
N LEU A 117 9.97 11.06 1.79
CA LEU A 117 9.87 10.10 0.69
C LEU A 117 9.23 8.78 1.15
N GLN A 118 8.74 7.99 0.19
CA GLN A 118 8.06 6.72 0.41
C GLN A 118 8.88 5.72 1.27
N ASP A 119 10.21 5.70 1.09
CA ASP A 119 11.10 4.79 1.78
C ASP A 119 12.01 5.57 2.74
N PRO A 120 11.78 5.50 4.06
CA PRO A 120 12.57 6.24 5.05
C PRO A 120 14.04 5.79 5.11
N ASP A 121 14.33 4.52 4.79
CA ASP A 121 15.71 4.00 4.80
C ASP A 121 16.63 4.75 3.81
N ASN A 122 16.06 5.32 2.75
CA ASN A 122 16.80 6.14 1.78
C ASN A 122 17.04 7.58 2.25
N GLN A 123 16.48 7.99 3.39
CA GLN A 123 16.61 9.34 3.93
C GLN A 123 17.52 9.43 5.14
N PHE A 124 17.74 8.33 5.87
CA PHE A 124 18.60 8.31 7.04
C PHE A 124 20.07 8.47 6.66
N LEU A 125 20.74 9.44 7.28
CA LEU A 125 22.12 9.81 7.01
C LEU A 125 23.06 9.54 8.19
N ARG A 126 22.53 9.43 9.41
CA ARG A 126 23.27 9.30 10.65
C ARG A 126 23.20 7.88 11.22
N MET A 127 24.15 7.57 12.09
CA MET A 127 24.29 6.25 12.70
C MET A 127 23.41 6.05 13.94
N ASP A 128 22.86 7.12 14.48
CA ASP A 128 21.98 7.08 15.64
C ASP A 128 20.80 8.04 15.49
N LEU A 129 19.73 7.78 16.26
CA LEU A 129 18.46 8.48 16.16
C LEU A 129 18.57 9.95 16.62
N LEU A 130 19.37 10.23 17.64
CA LEU A 130 19.56 11.58 18.16
C LEU A 130 20.13 12.51 17.09
N HIS A 131 21.28 12.11 16.50
CA HIS A 131 21.95 12.90 15.45
C HIS A 131 21.17 12.90 14.13
N GLU A 132 20.38 11.88 13.85
CA GLU A 132 19.49 11.89 12.67
C GLU A 132 18.42 12.98 12.78
N ILE A 133 17.76 13.11 13.93
CA ILE A 133 16.70 14.12 14.12
C ILE A 133 17.29 15.52 14.27
N SER A 134 18.45 15.66 14.91
CA SER A 134 19.11 16.96 15.13
C SER A 134 19.82 17.50 13.89
N PHE A 135 20.14 16.65 12.91
CA PHE A 135 20.99 16.99 11.76
C PHE A 135 20.63 18.28 11.04
N GLY A 136 19.35 18.46 10.71
CA GLY A 136 18.91 19.67 10.02
C GLY A 136 19.06 20.94 10.88
N MET A 137 18.87 20.83 12.18
CA MET A 137 19.03 21.94 13.14
C MET A 137 20.50 22.29 13.35
N GLU A 138 21.40 21.30 13.36
CA GLU A 138 22.84 21.50 13.39
C GLU A 138 23.34 22.27 12.16
N LEU A 139 22.84 21.93 10.97
CA LEU A 139 23.18 22.65 9.73
C LEU A 139 22.68 24.10 9.73
N LEU A 140 21.60 24.40 10.45
CA LEU A 140 21.09 25.75 10.63
C LEU A 140 21.85 26.52 11.72
N GLY A 141 22.75 25.87 12.46
CA GLY A 141 23.55 26.51 13.53
C GLY A 141 22.72 26.89 14.76
N LEU A 142 21.67 26.12 15.08
CA LEU A 142 20.88 26.37 16.28
C LEU A 142 21.70 26.07 17.56
N PRO A 143 21.43 26.74 18.69
CA PRO A 143 22.04 26.44 19.98
C PRO A 143 21.74 25.00 20.43
N THR A 144 22.69 24.37 21.13
CA THR A 144 22.60 22.96 21.55
C THR A 144 21.39 22.69 22.44
N ASP A 145 21.07 23.60 23.38
CA ASP A 145 19.92 23.50 24.25
C ASP A 145 18.59 23.53 23.48
N GLU A 146 18.51 24.34 22.43
CA GLU A 146 17.35 24.39 21.54
C GLU A 146 17.24 23.12 20.68
N ILE A 147 18.38 22.58 20.19
CA ILE A 147 18.43 21.32 19.45
C ILE A 147 17.91 20.17 20.33
N GLU A 148 18.44 20.02 21.54
CA GLU A 148 17.98 18.98 22.49
C GLU A 148 16.48 19.09 22.77
N ARG A 149 16.00 20.29 23.07
CA ARG A 149 14.59 20.54 23.35
C ARG A 149 13.69 20.14 22.18
N ARG A 150 14.01 20.59 20.96
CA ARG A 150 13.21 20.30 19.76
C ARG A 150 13.27 18.83 19.36
N THR A 151 14.42 18.18 19.50
CA THR A 151 14.57 16.74 19.23
C THR A 151 13.68 15.92 20.15
N LYS A 152 13.68 16.23 21.46
CA LYS A 152 12.81 15.58 22.43
C LYS A 152 11.32 15.80 22.12
N GLU A 153 10.92 17.06 21.88
CA GLU A 153 9.55 17.41 21.49
C GLU A 153 9.11 16.66 20.23
N ALA A 154 9.96 16.60 19.20
CA ALA A 154 9.66 15.90 17.95
C ALA A 154 9.44 14.40 18.18
N LEU A 155 10.29 13.75 19.00
CA LEU A 155 10.12 12.34 19.37
C LEU A 155 8.80 12.10 20.14
N GLU A 156 8.43 13.00 21.05
CA GLU A 156 7.19 12.91 21.83
C GLU A 156 5.96 13.02 20.91
N VAL A 157 5.94 13.98 20.00
CA VAL A 157 4.83 14.22 19.07
C VAL A 157 4.58 13.02 18.15
N VAL A 158 5.65 12.40 17.63
CA VAL A 158 5.51 11.21 16.79
C VAL A 158 5.33 9.90 17.60
N GLY A 159 5.23 9.97 18.94
CA GLY A 159 5.03 8.80 19.79
C GLY A 159 6.27 7.92 19.97
N LEU A 160 7.46 8.49 19.82
CA LEU A 160 8.77 7.83 20.07
C LEU A 160 9.49 8.39 21.30
N GLY A 161 8.82 9.17 22.15
CA GLY A 161 9.40 9.80 23.33
C GLY A 161 10.07 8.82 24.32
N HIS A 162 9.64 7.54 24.33
CA HIS A 162 10.26 6.49 25.13
C HIS A 162 11.70 6.16 24.69
N LEU A 163 12.08 6.50 23.45
CA LEU A 163 13.45 6.30 22.95
C LEU A 163 14.38 7.45 23.32
N TRP A 164 13.87 8.60 23.78
CA TRP A 164 14.69 9.75 24.11
C TRP A 164 15.89 9.44 25.02
N PRO A 165 15.77 8.64 26.12
CA PRO A 165 16.88 8.37 27.01
C PRO A 165 18.04 7.56 26.41
N ILE A 166 17.81 6.93 25.26
CA ILE A 166 18.77 6.06 24.56
C ILE A 166 18.91 6.43 23.09
N ALA A 167 18.46 7.62 22.68
CA ALA A 167 18.39 8.01 21.27
C ALA A 167 19.77 8.07 20.60
N ASP A 168 20.83 8.32 21.36
CA ASP A 168 22.24 8.30 20.95
C ASP A 168 22.82 6.88 20.75
N LEU A 169 22.11 5.85 21.23
CA LEU A 169 22.51 4.44 21.13
C LEU A 169 21.68 3.65 20.11
N VAL A 170 20.49 4.16 19.72
CA VAL A 170 19.58 3.46 18.81
C VAL A 170 19.96 3.76 17.37
N HIS A 171 20.40 2.74 16.63
CA HIS A 171 20.63 2.86 15.20
C HIS A 171 19.30 2.85 14.43
N PRO A 172 19.07 3.74 13.43
CA PRO A 172 17.82 3.78 12.67
C PRO A 172 17.41 2.44 12.03
N SER A 173 18.37 1.59 11.64
CA SER A 173 18.08 0.27 11.08
C SER A 173 17.44 -0.73 12.08
N GLU A 174 17.59 -0.51 13.38
CA GLU A 174 17.04 -1.36 14.44
C GLU A 174 15.56 -1.07 14.70
N LEU A 175 15.08 0.06 14.21
CA LEU A 175 13.68 0.47 14.34
C LEU A 175 12.77 -0.39 13.46
N SER A 176 11.55 -0.65 13.94
CA SER A 176 10.50 -1.23 13.10
C SER A 176 10.10 -0.27 11.98
N GLY A 177 9.48 -0.77 10.89
CA GLY A 177 9.08 0.06 9.75
C GLY A 177 8.25 1.30 10.17
N GLY A 178 7.27 1.12 11.07
CA GLY A 178 6.48 2.23 11.59
C GLY A 178 7.27 3.19 12.48
N GLN A 179 8.24 2.70 13.25
CA GLN A 179 9.15 3.56 14.03
C GLN A 179 10.09 4.35 13.13
N LYS A 180 10.64 3.72 12.07
CA LYS A 180 11.46 4.40 11.05
C LYS A 180 10.72 5.55 10.40
N GLN A 181 9.47 5.31 9.98
CA GLN A 181 8.65 6.32 9.35
C GLN A 181 8.38 7.50 10.31
N ARG A 182 8.06 7.19 11.57
CA ARG A 182 7.85 8.23 12.60
C ARG A 182 9.14 8.99 12.93
N ALA A 183 10.29 8.32 12.96
CA ALA A 183 11.60 8.95 13.14
C ALA A 183 11.93 9.91 11.99
N ALA A 184 11.68 9.51 10.74
CA ALA A 184 11.85 10.35 9.58
C ALA A 184 10.91 11.57 9.59
N ILE A 185 9.66 11.42 10.05
CA ILE A 185 8.76 12.56 10.27
C ILE A 185 9.30 13.49 11.36
N ALA A 186 9.83 12.93 12.47
CA ALA A 186 10.40 13.72 13.57
C ALA A 186 11.55 14.62 13.10
N SER A 187 12.43 14.15 12.19
CA SER A 187 13.54 14.95 11.64
C SER A 187 13.06 16.22 10.94
N PHE A 188 11.89 16.16 10.27
CA PHE A 188 11.30 17.36 9.67
C PHE A 188 10.56 18.23 10.68
N VAL A 189 9.79 17.63 11.58
CA VAL A 189 9.02 18.37 12.61
C VAL A 189 9.93 19.19 13.52
N ALA A 190 11.12 18.66 13.87
CA ALA A 190 12.12 19.36 14.66
C ALA A 190 12.56 20.69 14.02
N LEU A 191 12.54 20.78 12.69
CA LEU A 191 12.84 22.00 11.93
C LEU A 191 11.69 23.02 11.96
N ARG A 192 10.49 22.62 12.42
CA ARG A 192 9.27 23.44 12.43
C ARG A 192 8.94 24.04 11.04
N PRO A 193 8.70 23.19 10.04
CA PRO A 193 8.36 23.66 8.70
C PRO A 193 6.97 24.30 8.67
N GLU A 194 6.73 25.16 7.68
CA GLU A 194 5.40 25.72 7.41
C GLU A 194 4.58 24.82 6.48
N LEU A 195 5.28 24.01 5.65
CA LEU A 195 4.69 23.02 4.74
C LEU A 195 5.42 21.67 4.88
N LEU A 196 4.66 20.60 5.09
CA LEU A 196 5.17 19.24 5.12
C LEU A 196 4.52 18.41 4.00
N VAL A 197 5.34 17.89 3.09
CA VAL A 197 4.91 17.03 1.99
C VAL A 197 5.31 15.59 2.31
N LEU A 198 4.33 14.68 2.31
CA LEU A 198 4.49 13.28 2.69
C LEU A 198 4.12 12.39 1.50
N ASP A 199 5.10 11.69 0.93
CA ASP A 199 4.88 10.78 -0.19
C ASP A 199 4.69 9.34 0.32
N GLU A 200 3.46 8.86 0.35
CA GLU A 200 3.02 7.53 0.81
C GLU A 200 3.55 7.16 2.23
N PRO A 201 3.33 8.01 3.25
CA PRO A 201 3.92 7.81 4.59
C PRO A 201 3.43 6.56 5.31
N MET A 202 2.35 5.93 4.84
CA MET A 202 1.74 4.74 5.46
C MET A 202 1.95 3.47 4.64
N SER A 203 2.75 3.52 3.57
CA SER A 203 3.06 2.34 2.75
C SER A 203 3.83 1.30 3.57
N ASN A 204 3.56 0.02 3.31
CA ASN A 204 4.22 -1.13 3.97
C ASN A 204 4.00 -1.25 5.50
N LEU A 205 3.07 -0.52 6.08
CA LEU A 205 2.76 -0.57 7.51
C LEU A 205 1.50 -1.41 7.78
N ASP A 206 1.51 -2.06 8.95
CA ASP A 206 0.33 -2.71 9.49
C ASP A 206 -0.73 -1.69 9.97
N PRO A 207 -1.94 -2.11 10.28
CA PRO A 207 -3.01 -1.19 10.70
C PRO A 207 -2.66 -0.34 11.93
N GLU A 208 -1.92 -0.88 12.89
CA GLU A 208 -1.50 -0.16 14.09
C GLU A 208 -0.44 0.90 13.75
N GLY A 209 0.54 0.55 12.90
CA GLY A 209 1.53 1.48 12.39
C GLY A 209 0.89 2.62 11.59
N LYS A 210 -0.08 2.31 10.72
CA LYS A 210 -0.85 3.33 9.98
C LYS A 210 -1.59 4.28 10.92
N LEU A 211 -2.27 3.74 11.93
CA LEU A 211 -3.00 4.54 12.92
C LEU A 211 -2.04 5.43 13.72
N SER A 212 -0.89 4.91 14.14
CA SER A 212 0.12 5.68 14.87
C SER A 212 0.67 6.85 14.05
N ILE A 213 0.93 6.64 12.76
CA ILE A 213 1.43 7.69 11.86
C ILE A 213 0.37 8.77 11.65
N ILE A 214 -0.88 8.39 11.36
CA ILE A 214 -1.92 9.37 11.11
C ILE A 214 -2.23 10.20 12.37
N GLN A 215 -2.17 9.58 13.56
CA GLN A 215 -2.30 10.31 14.82
C GLN A 215 -1.13 11.30 15.04
N ALA A 216 0.10 10.91 14.67
CA ALA A 216 1.25 11.80 14.72
C ALA A 216 1.07 12.99 13.76
N ILE A 217 0.64 12.72 12.53
CA ILE A 217 0.39 13.77 11.51
C ILE A 217 -0.73 14.73 11.99
N ASP A 218 -1.80 14.20 12.57
CA ASP A 218 -2.91 15.03 13.10
C ASP A 218 -2.44 15.91 14.26
N ARG A 219 -1.62 15.40 15.19
CA ARG A 219 -1.00 16.21 16.24
C ARG A 219 -0.10 17.29 15.67
N ILE A 220 0.76 16.95 14.71
CA ILE A 220 1.66 17.91 14.05
C ILE A 220 0.86 19.04 13.42
N ARG A 221 -0.23 18.74 12.72
CA ARG A 221 -1.12 19.74 12.14
C ARG A 221 -1.69 20.69 13.21
N ASN A 222 -2.25 20.12 14.28
CA ASN A 222 -2.98 20.87 15.29
C ASN A 222 -2.05 21.67 16.23
N ASP A 223 -0.91 21.07 16.63
CA ASP A 223 -0.02 21.65 17.64
C ASP A 223 0.93 22.71 17.04
N TYR A 224 1.27 22.59 15.74
CA TYR A 224 2.27 23.45 15.09
C TYR A 224 1.72 24.31 13.94
N ASP A 225 0.42 24.26 13.64
CA ASP A 225 -0.23 24.99 12.52
C ASP A 225 0.48 24.76 11.16
N ILE A 226 0.95 23.52 10.95
CA ILE A 226 1.67 23.12 9.73
C ILE A 226 0.66 22.75 8.64
N THR A 227 0.91 23.25 7.42
CA THR A 227 0.19 22.82 6.23
C THR A 227 0.71 21.45 5.79
N ILE A 228 -0.18 20.50 5.52
CA ILE A 228 0.21 19.12 5.18
C ILE A 228 -0.29 18.77 3.79
N ILE A 229 0.61 18.25 2.95
CA ILE A 229 0.27 17.60 1.69
C ILE A 229 0.62 16.13 1.84
N VAL A 230 -0.35 15.23 1.61
CA VAL A 230 -0.13 13.80 1.68
C VAL A 230 -0.50 13.11 0.37
N VAL A 231 0.41 12.30 -0.14
CA VAL A 231 0.12 11.34 -1.20
C VAL A 231 -0.26 10.03 -0.54
N GLU A 232 -1.43 9.50 -0.84
CA GLU A 232 -1.93 8.27 -0.22
C GLU A 232 -2.84 7.50 -1.17
N HIS A 233 -2.78 6.16 -1.09
CA HIS A 233 -3.65 5.27 -1.84
C HIS A 233 -4.89 4.83 -1.05
N ASN A 234 -4.82 4.90 0.30
CA ASN A 234 -5.92 4.48 1.16
C ASN A 234 -7.01 5.56 1.20
N PRO A 235 -8.20 5.30 0.62
CA PRO A 235 -9.27 6.28 0.57
C PRO A 235 -9.81 6.63 1.95
N GLU A 236 -9.78 5.71 2.92
CA GLU A 236 -10.31 5.95 4.27
C GLU A 236 -9.52 7.02 5.02
N VAL A 237 -8.19 7.02 4.83
CA VAL A 237 -7.32 8.03 5.43
C VAL A 237 -7.60 9.40 4.83
N ILE A 238 -7.63 9.47 3.50
CA ILE A 238 -7.89 10.73 2.79
C ILE A 238 -9.28 11.24 3.12
N GLN A 239 -10.31 10.40 3.11
CA GLN A 239 -11.68 10.79 3.45
C GLN A 239 -11.83 11.35 4.87
N LYS A 240 -11.08 10.79 5.82
CA LYS A 240 -11.18 11.19 7.22
C LYS A 240 -10.43 12.48 7.55
N TYR A 241 -9.28 12.72 6.92
CA TYR A 241 -8.35 13.76 7.35
C TYR A 241 -8.14 14.89 6.33
N ALA A 242 -8.33 14.63 5.03
CA ALA A 242 -8.11 15.66 4.02
C ALA A 242 -9.29 16.65 3.91
N ASP A 243 -8.97 17.92 3.89
CA ASP A 243 -9.94 19.00 3.63
C ASP A 243 -10.26 19.09 2.13
N LYS A 244 -9.20 18.99 1.29
CA LYS A 244 -9.32 18.93 -0.16
C LYS A 244 -8.47 17.83 -0.76
N VAL A 245 -8.84 17.43 -1.96
CA VAL A 245 -8.18 16.36 -2.71
C VAL A 245 -7.93 16.78 -4.14
N LEU A 246 -6.74 16.44 -4.63
CA LEU A 246 -6.37 16.45 -6.04
C LEU A 246 -6.22 15.02 -6.54
N ALA A 247 -7.08 14.60 -7.44
CA ALA A 247 -6.97 13.31 -8.14
C ALA A 247 -6.25 13.52 -9.47
N ILE A 248 -5.15 12.77 -9.68
CA ILE A 248 -4.35 12.86 -10.92
C ILE A 248 -4.24 11.50 -11.60
N ASN A 249 -4.25 11.50 -12.92
CA ASN A 249 -3.92 10.34 -13.76
C ASN A 249 -3.16 10.79 -15.00
N ASN A 250 -2.11 10.04 -15.40
CA ASN A 250 -1.26 10.36 -16.55
C ASN A 250 -0.75 11.82 -16.55
N GLY A 251 -0.48 12.35 -15.37
CA GLY A 251 0.01 13.72 -15.17
C GLY A 251 -1.04 14.82 -15.30
N GLN A 252 -2.32 14.50 -15.44
CA GLN A 252 -3.43 15.44 -15.57
C GLN A 252 -4.35 15.42 -14.34
N THR A 253 -4.97 16.55 -14.04
CA THR A 253 -6.04 16.64 -13.05
C THR A 253 -7.29 15.91 -13.53
N ILE A 254 -7.76 14.95 -12.76
CA ILE A 254 -9.01 14.24 -12.97
C ILE A 254 -10.14 14.91 -12.18
N ALA A 255 -9.88 15.22 -10.92
CA ALA A 255 -10.80 15.95 -10.06
C ALA A 255 -10.00 16.78 -9.04
N TYR A 256 -10.56 17.91 -8.63
CA TYR A 256 -10.03 18.79 -7.59
C TYR A 256 -11.17 19.47 -6.86
N GLY A 257 -11.16 19.43 -5.55
CA GLY A 257 -12.19 20.04 -4.71
C GLY A 257 -12.13 19.56 -3.27
N THR A 258 -13.20 19.76 -2.51
CA THR A 258 -13.33 19.17 -1.19
C THR A 258 -13.31 17.64 -1.28
N THR A 259 -12.91 16.98 -0.20
CA THR A 259 -12.82 15.52 -0.16
C THR A 259 -14.15 14.87 -0.53
N GLU A 260 -15.26 15.42 -0.05
CA GLU A 260 -16.62 14.96 -0.37
C GLU A 260 -16.94 15.11 -1.86
N GLU A 261 -16.69 16.29 -2.46
CA GLU A 261 -16.95 16.56 -3.88
C GLU A 261 -16.18 15.61 -4.79
N VAL A 262 -14.94 15.30 -4.45
CA VAL A 262 -14.06 14.44 -5.25
C VAL A 262 -14.48 12.97 -5.14
N TYR A 263 -14.69 12.45 -3.92
CA TYR A 263 -15.03 11.04 -3.69
C TYR A 263 -16.46 10.66 -4.10
N CYS A 264 -17.38 11.60 -4.17
CA CYS A 264 -18.72 11.36 -4.71
C CYS A 264 -18.73 11.14 -6.24
N GLN A 265 -17.61 11.36 -6.94
CA GLN A 265 -17.48 11.10 -8.38
C GLN A 265 -17.06 9.66 -8.70
N SER A 266 -17.75 8.67 -8.11
CA SER A 266 -17.37 7.25 -8.19
C SER A 266 -17.21 6.72 -9.61
N LYS A 267 -18.02 7.17 -10.57
CA LYS A 267 -17.91 6.81 -11.99
C LYS A 267 -16.58 7.26 -12.57
N LEU A 268 -16.19 8.52 -12.34
CA LEU A 268 -14.94 9.11 -12.82
C LEU A 268 -13.72 8.38 -12.22
N PHE A 269 -13.81 7.97 -10.96
CA PHE A 269 -12.79 7.17 -10.29
C PHE A 269 -12.59 5.83 -10.99
N GLN A 270 -13.68 5.08 -11.24
CA GLN A 270 -13.62 3.77 -11.90
C GLN A 270 -13.02 3.88 -13.31
N GLU A 271 -13.44 4.86 -14.10
CA GLU A 271 -12.94 5.10 -15.47
C GLU A 271 -11.44 5.41 -15.50
N ASN A 272 -10.89 5.98 -14.42
CA ASN A 272 -9.49 6.36 -14.31
C ASN A 272 -8.64 5.40 -13.46
N GLY A 273 -9.17 4.26 -13.05
CA GLY A 273 -8.45 3.27 -12.24
C GLY A 273 -8.12 3.75 -10.81
N LEU A 274 -8.92 4.72 -10.32
CA LEU A 274 -8.83 5.21 -8.95
C LEU A 274 -9.77 4.41 -8.04
N TYR A 275 -9.40 4.26 -6.79
CA TYR A 275 -10.22 3.59 -5.80
C TYR A 275 -11.12 4.61 -5.08
N ALA A 276 -12.42 4.54 -5.34
CA ALA A 276 -13.42 5.21 -4.51
C ALA A 276 -13.66 4.37 -3.24
N SER A 277 -14.05 5.00 -2.13
CA SER A 277 -14.39 4.24 -0.91
C SER A 277 -15.54 3.26 -1.16
N ASP A 278 -15.58 2.18 -0.37
CA ASP A 278 -16.66 1.20 -0.46
C ASP A 278 -18.05 1.84 -0.33
N ILE A 279 -18.22 2.80 0.57
CA ILE A 279 -19.47 3.51 0.77
C ILE A 279 -19.92 4.23 -0.51
N ALA A 280 -19.02 4.99 -1.13
CA ALA A 280 -19.33 5.71 -2.36
C ALA A 280 -19.60 4.74 -3.53
N ARG A 281 -18.85 3.62 -3.61
CA ARG A 281 -19.05 2.56 -4.62
C ARG A 281 -20.41 1.88 -4.44
N ILE A 282 -20.76 1.46 -3.23
CA ILE A 282 -22.03 0.83 -2.91
C ILE A 282 -23.17 1.79 -3.24
N GLY A 283 -23.11 3.04 -2.76
CA GLY A 283 -24.13 4.05 -2.99
C GLY A 283 -24.37 4.30 -4.49
N TRP A 284 -23.29 4.50 -5.24
CA TRP A 284 -23.39 4.75 -6.68
C TRP A 284 -23.94 3.54 -7.46
N GLN A 285 -23.41 2.34 -7.22
CA GLN A 285 -23.81 1.13 -7.93
C GLN A 285 -25.23 0.67 -7.59
N SER A 286 -25.72 1.01 -6.39
CA SER A 286 -27.07 0.70 -5.96
C SER A 286 -28.08 1.83 -6.22
N GLY A 287 -27.63 2.93 -6.84
CA GLY A 287 -28.46 4.10 -7.10
C GLY A 287 -29.02 4.75 -5.84
N LEU A 288 -28.31 4.61 -4.68
CA LEU A 288 -28.70 5.25 -3.44
C LEU A 288 -28.25 6.69 -3.40
N SER A 289 -29.09 7.55 -2.84
CA SER A 289 -28.81 8.98 -2.69
C SER A 289 -29.08 9.43 -1.26
N TYR A 290 -28.20 10.26 -0.74
CA TYR A 290 -28.34 10.96 0.53
C TYR A 290 -28.32 12.46 0.27
N LYS A 291 -29.43 13.15 0.56
CA LYS A 291 -29.58 14.60 0.31
C LYS A 291 -29.17 15.06 -1.10
N GLY A 292 -29.47 14.24 -2.11
CA GLY A 292 -29.22 14.55 -3.54
C GLY A 292 -27.81 14.18 -4.06
N ARG A 293 -26.97 13.54 -3.26
CA ARG A 293 -25.64 13.04 -3.65
C ARG A 293 -25.42 11.58 -3.25
N VAL A 294 -24.33 10.99 -3.72
CA VAL A 294 -23.90 9.65 -3.27
C VAL A 294 -23.53 9.71 -1.78
N PRO A 295 -23.96 8.73 -0.96
CA PRO A 295 -23.53 8.65 0.44
C PRO A 295 -22.01 8.60 0.58
N PHE A 296 -21.46 9.33 1.57
CA PHE A 296 -20.03 9.49 1.77
C PHE A 296 -19.53 8.82 3.06
N THR A 297 -20.37 8.74 4.09
CA THR A 297 -20.07 8.11 5.37
C THR A 297 -20.92 6.87 5.62
N VAL A 298 -20.51 6.04 6.60
CA VAL A 298 -21.29 4.85 7.02
C VAL A 298 -22.68 5.26 7.49
N ASP A 299 -22.78 6.32 8.30
CA ASP A 299 -24.07 6.78 8.85
C ASP A 299 -25.01 7.26 7.74
N GLU A 300 -24.50 8.05 6.79
CA GLU A 300 -25.27 8.49 5.62
C GLU A 300 -25.75 7.31 4.76
N MET A 301 -24.91 6.27 4.64
CA MET A 301 -25.29 5.07 3.89
C MET A 301 -26.38 4.29 4.59
N VAL A 302 -26.33 4.16 5.93
CA VAL A 302 -27.38 3.53 6.73
C VAL A 302 -28.68 4.30 6.56
N GLU A 303 -28.68 5.64 6.69
CA GLU A 303 -29.86 6.47 6.49
C GLU A 303 -30.41 6.37 5.05
N ALA A 304 -29.54 6.32 4.04
CA ALA A 304 -29.96 6.13 2.65
C ALA A 304 -30.62 4.77 2.42
N CYS A 305 -30.12 3.70 3.05
CA CYS A 305 -30.74 2.39 3.02
C CYS A 305 -32.12 2.39 3.68
N GLU A 306 -32.26 3.04 4.83
CA GLU A 306 -33.55 3.15 5.58
C GLU A 306 -34.60 3.96 4.82
N SER A 307 -34.21 4.95 4.05
CA SER A 307 -35.12 5.76 3.25
C SER A 307 -35.78 4.98 2.09
N LYS A 308 -35.18 3.90 1.63
CA LYS A 308 -35.77 2.90 0.73
C LYS A 308 -36.57 1.88 1.54
N LYS A 309 -37.87 2.04 1.63
CA LYS A 309 -38.86 1.35 2.50
C LYS A 309 -38.87 -0.20 2.50
N GLU A 310 -38.04 -0.90 1.72
CA GLU A 310 -38.08 -2.37 1.57
C GLU A 310 -36.67 -3.02 1.49
N THR A 311 -35.69 -2.49 2.22
CA THR A 311 -34.35 -3.10 2.19
C THR A 311 -34.29 -4.30 3.14
N VAL A 312 -34.83 -5.44 2.74
CA VAL A 312 -34.58 -6.73 3.40
C VAL A 312 -33.31 -7.32 2.79
N LEU A 313 -32.21 -7.23 3.50
CA LEU A 313 -30.95 -7.85 3.06
C LEU A 313 -31.12 -9.38 3.15
N THR A 314 -30.97 -10.07 2.02
CA THR A 314 -31.06 -11.54 1.96
C THR A 314 -29.74 -12.17 2.41
N ASP A 315 -29.82 -13.30 3.10
CA ASP A 315 -28.64 -14.10 3.47
C ASP A 315 -27.92 -14.60 2.21
N ILE A 316 -26.60 -14.47 2.24
CA ILE A 316 -25.71 -15.02 1.22
C ILE A 316 -25.13 -16.30 1.81
N GLU A 317 -25.46 -17.45 1.22
CA GLU A 317 -24.92 -18.73 1.65
C GLU A 317 -23.40 -18.79 1.37
N ASP A 318 -22.62 -19.02 2.43
CA ASP A 318 -21.22 -19.35 2.31
C ASP A 318 -21.10 -20.76 1.74
N SER A 319 -20.55 -20.89 0.54
CA SER A 319 -20.15 -22.21 0.04
C SER A 319 -18.95 -22.70 0.86
N THR A 320 -19.23 -23.44 1.92
CA THR A 320 -18.20 -24.14 2.69
C THR A 320 -17.53 -25.21 1.82
N PRO A 321 -16.19 -25.35 1.88
CA PRO A 321 -15.51 -26.46 1.22
C PRO A 321 -16.08 -27.79 1.71
N ALA A 322 -16.18 -28.79 0.83
CA ALA A 322 -16.66 -30.11 1.18
C ALA A 322 -15.81 -30.68 2.35
N GLU A 323 -16.46 -31.04 3.45
CA GLU A 323 -15.82 -31.59 4.67
C GLU A 323 -14.93 -32.80 4.39
N ASN A 324 -15.11 -33.48 3.25
CA ASN A 324 -14.38 -34.67 2.83
C ASN A 324 -13.19 -34.40 1.90
N ALA A 325 -12.73 -33.15 1.68
CA ALA A 325 -11.59 -32.90 0.84
C ALA A 325 -10.27 -33.34 1.51
N GLU A 326 -9.30 -33.81 0.70
CA GLU A 326 -7.97 -34.29 1.13
C GLU A 326 -7.21 -33.21 1.91
N GLU A 327 -6.67 -33.57 3.09
CA GLU A 327 -5.78 -32.69 3.85
C GLU A 327 -4.41 -32.61 3.16
N ILE A 328 -4.02 -31.42 2.70
CA ILE A 328 -2.73 -31.23 2.01
C ILE A 328 -1.71 -30.47 2.85
N ILE A 329 -2.13 -29.71 3.85
CA ILE A 329 -1.27 -29.14 4.90
C ILE A 329 -1.86 -29.54 6.25
N SER A 330 -1.03 -30.10 7.13
CA SER A 330 -1.40 -30.46 8.50
C SER A 330 -0.32 -30.01 9.46
N VAL A 331 -0.68 -29.19 10.43
CA VAL A 331 0.20 -28.66 11.47
C VAL A 331 -0.38 -29.05 12.83
N LYS A 332 0.44 -29.71 13.67
CA LYS A 332 0.02 -30.18 15.00
C LYS A 332 1.05 -29.86 16.06
N ASN A 333 0.62 -29.13 17.10
CA ASN A 333 1.43 -28.72 18.25
C ASN A 333 2.80 -28.15 17.83
N LEU A 334 2.80 -27.24 16.86
CA LEU A 334 4.01 -26.71 16.26
C LEU A 334 4.54 -25.54 17.09
N ASP A 335 5.78 -25.70 17.58
CA ASP A 335 6.54 -24.65 18.26
C ASP A 335 7.77 -24.27 17.42
N PHE A 336 8.09 -22.99 17.39
CA PHE A 336 9.28 -22.48 16.74
C PHE A 336 9.88 -21.30 17.50
N SER A 337 11.20 -21.35 17.71
CA SER A 337 11.98 -20.22 18.26
C SER A 337 13.13 -19.86 17.33
N TYR A 338 13.41 -18.58 17.22
CA TYR A 338 14.58 -18.06 16.51
C TYR A 338 15.86 -18.32 17.33
N GLU A 339 17.03 -18.09 16.72
CA GLU A 339 18.34 -18.31 17.37
C GLU A 339 18.62 -17.33 18.52
N ASP A 340 17.99 -16.15 18.50
CA ASP A 340 17.99 -15.16 19.59
C ASP A 340 17.12 -15.55 20.81
N GLY A 341 16.45 -16.71 20.75
CA GLY A 341 15.55 -17.19 21.80
C GLY A 341 14.10 -16.71 21.68
N THR A 342 13.76 -15.85 20.73
CA THR A 342 12.40 -15.36 20.52
C THR A 342 11.48 -16.50 20.06
N GLN A 343 10.49 -16.86 20.87
CA GLN A 343 9.49 -17.87 20.53
C GLN A 343 8.41 -17.27 19.64
N ALA A 344 8.44 -17.61 18.35
CA ALA A 344 7.52 -17.08 17.33
C ALA A 344 6.25 -17.91 17.14
N LEU A 345 6.28 -19.22 17.42
CA LEU A 345 5.12 -20.10 17.32
C LEU A 345 4.99 -20.91 18.61
N LYS A 346 3.74 -21.08 19.10
CA LYS A 346 3.41 -21.71 20.39
C LYS A 346 2.24 -22.67 20.21
N GLY A 347 2.52 -23.96 20.06
CA GLY A 347 1.51 -25.01 19.97
C GLY A 347 0.51 -24.81 18.83
N VAL A 348 0.96 -24.34 17.65
CA VAL A 348 0.09 -24.01 16.51
C VAL A 348 -0.54 -25.28 15.94
N ASN A 349 -1.87 -25.24 15.74
CA ASN A 349 -2.65 -26.34 15.17
C ASN A 349 -3.60 -25.83 14.10
N PHE A 350 -3.54 -26.38 12.87
CA PHE A 350 -4.54 -26.20 11.81
C PHE A 350 -4.31 -27.20 10.68
N THR A 351 -5.31 -27.35 9.83
CA THR A 351 -5.22 -28.13 8.60
C THR A 351 -5.72 -27.30 7.42
N ILE A 352 -5.14 -27.48 6.23
CA ILE A 352 -5.66 -26.89 4.98
C ILE A 352 -5.96 -28.03 4.01
N ARG A 353 -7.14 -27.97 3.39
CA ARG A 353 -7.61 -28.96 2.44
C ARG A 353 -7.33 -28.53 1.00
N LYS A 354 -7.27 -29.51 0.12
CA LYS A 354 -7.05 -29.28 -1.31
C LYS A 354 -8.10 -28.36 -1.92
N GLY A 355 -7.66 -27.36 -2.66
CA GLY A 355 -8.51 -26.37 -3.33
C GLY A 355 -9.04 -25.27 -2.41
N GLU A 356 -8.67 -25.22 -1.13
CA GLU A 356 -9.03 -24.10 -0.27
C GLU A 356 -8.27 -22.83 -0.66
N TYR A 357 -8.94 -21.69 -0.52
CA TYR A 357 -8.35 -20.36 -0.51
C TYR A 357 -8.44 -19.83 0.91
N VAL A 358 -7.33 -19.84 1.63
CA VAL A 358 -7.25 -19.51 3.06
C VAL A 358 -6.48 -18.21 3.25
N GLY A 359 -7.07 -17.28 4.01
CA GLY A 359 -6.38 -16.09 4.51
C GLY A 359 -5.67 -16.39 5.84
N LEU A 360 -4.35 -16.20 5.88
CA LEU A 360 -3.58 -16.23 7.13
C LEU A 360 -3.35 -14.81 7.60
N ILE A 361 -4.12 -14.38 8.60
CA ILE A 361 -4.19 -12.99 9.04
C ILE A 361 -3.77 -12.80 10.50
N GLY A 362 -3.52 -11.57 10.91
CA GLY A 362 -3.10 -11.19 12.26
C GLY A 362 -2.13 -10.01 12.24
N GLN A 363 -1.81 -9.47 13.40
CA GLN A 363 -0.87 -8.37 13.56
C GLN A 363 0.57 -8.74 13.13
N ASN A 364 1.43 -7.72 12.96
CA ASN A 364 2.87 -7.95 12.76
C ASN A 364 3.46 -8.64 13.99
N GLY A 365 4.39 -9.57 13.76
CA GLY A 365 4.95 -10.40 14.83
C GLY A 365 4.04 -11.54 15.33
N ALA A 366 2.81 -11.71 14.82
CA ALA A 366 1.92 -12.81 15.21
C ALA A 366 2.40 -14.22 14.78
N GLY A 367 3.47 -14.34 13.98
CA GLY A 367 4.04 -15.62 13.54
C GLY A 367 3.63 -16.06 12.13
N LYS A 368 2.88 -15.26 11.37
CA LYS A 368 2.36 -15.61 10.01
C LYS A 368 3.46 -16.03 9.03
N SER A 369 4.46 -15.18 8.83
CA SER A 369 5.58 -15.48 7.92
C SER A 369 6.48 -16.60 8.47
N THR A 370 6.52 -16.80 9.77
CA THR A 370 7.27 -17.90 10.39
C THR A 370 6.62 -19.24 10.06
N ILE A 371 5.31 -19.39 10.28
CA ILE A 371 4.60 -20.63 9.98
C ILE A 371 4.61 -20.94 8.49
N SER A 372 4.44 -19.94 7.62
CA SER A 372 4.49 -20.14 6.17
C SER A 372 5.87 -20.60 5.68
N LYS A 373 6.97 -20.09 6.28
CA LYS A 373 8.33 -20.55 6.01
C LYS A 373 8.60 -21.96 6.53
N VAL A 374 7.97 -22.39 7.63
CA VAL A 374 8.01 -23.80 8.06
C VAL A 374 7.30 -24.68 7.04
N ILE A 375 6.08 -24.33 6.63
CA ILE A 375 5.27 -25.10 5.67
C ILE A 375 5.99 -25.23 4.32
N SER A 376 6.67 -24.18 3.86
CA SER A 376 7.44 -24.19 2.62
C SER A 376 8.78 -24.94 2.72
N GLY A 377 9.16 -25.43 3.91
CA GLY A 377 10.43 -26.14 4.16
C GLY A 377 11.65 -25.23 4.22
N LEU A 378 11.46 -23.91 4.28
CA LEU A 378 12.54 -22.91 4.47
C LEU A 378 13.10 -22.98 5.89
N TYR A 379 12.23 -23.12 6.90
CA TYR A 379 12.63 -23.35 8.29
C TYR A 379 12.53 -24.84 8.63
N LYS A 380 13.65 -25.42 9.08
CA LYS A 380 13.83 -26.86 9.27
C LYS A 380 13.85 -27.30 10.74
N LYS A 381 14.12 -26.39 11.66
CA LYS A 381 14.23 -26.66 13.10
C LYS A 381 12.96 -26.18 13.79
N PHE A 382 12.04 -27.09 14.10
CA PHE A 382 10.80 -26.81 14.83
C PHE A 382 10.42 -28.02 15.71
N GLN A 383 9.56 -27.82 16.71
CA GLN A 383 8.94 -28.90 17.50
C GLN A 383 7.50 -29.14 16.99
N GLY A 384 6.92 -30.30 17.36
CA GLY A 384 5.59 -30.67 16.87
C GLY A 384 5.64 -31.39 15.53
N GLU A 385 4.58 -31.36 14.75
CA GLU A 385 4.43 -32.04 13.47
C GLU A 385 3.95 -31.05 12.41
N ALA A 386 4.58 -31.07 11.22
CA ALA A 386 4.13 -30.38 10.03
C ALA A 386 4.24 -31.32 8.83
N LYS A 387 3.12 -31.49 8.11
CA LYS A 387 3.03 -32.29 6.90
C LYS A 387 2.51 -31.47 5.74
N VAL A 388 3.07 -31.69 4.55
CA VAL A 388 2.63 -31.11 3.28
C VAL A 388 2.48 -32.23 2.27
N MET A 389 1.32 -32.37 1.64
CA MET A 389 1.01 -33.51 0.74
C MET A 389 1.28 -34.86 1.41
N GLY A 390 0.97 -35.01 2.69
CA GLY A 390 1.27 -36.19 3.49
C GLY A 390 2.74 -36.39 3.87
N LEU A 391 3.65 -35.56 3.36
CA LEU A 391 5.08 -35.63 3.57
C LEU A 391 5.50 -34.92 4.85
N ASN A 392 6.20 -35.59 5.77
CA ASN A 392 6.65 -35.00 7.03
C ASN A 392 7.86 -34.06 6.82
N LEU A 393 7.74 -32.81 7.18
CA LEU A 393 8.78 -31.78 6.99
C LEU A 393 10.00 -31.93 7.92
N ARG A 394 9.97 -32.84 8.90
CA ARG A 394 11.16 -33.20 9.70
C ARG A 394 12.15 -34.08 8.94
N ASP A 395 11.72 -34.78 7.91
CA ASP A 395 12.60 -35.62 7.09
C ASP A 395 13.37 -34.76 6.09
N LYS A 396 14.70 -34.73 6.24
CA LYS A 396 15.60 -33.95 5.37
C LYS A 396 15.49 -34.33 3.88
N LYS A 397 15.14 -35.61 3.57
CA LYS A 397 14.96 -36.08 2.19
C LYS A 397 13.65 -35.56 1.59
N VAL A 398 12.65 -35.34 2.43
CA VAL A 398 11.33 -34.82 2.04
C VAL A 398 11.41 -33.33 1.73
N ILE A 399 12.14 -32.55 2.53
CA ILE A 399 12.28 -31.12 2.34
C ILE A 399 12.75 -30.76 0.91
N GLN A 400 13.64 -31.55 0.33
CA GLN A 400 14.13 -31.32 -1.05
C GLN A 400 13.04 -31.47 -2.12
N LYS A 401 11.93 -32.17 -1.80
CA LYS A 401 10.79 -32.39 -2.71
C LYS A 401 9.70 -31.32 -2.56
N ILE A 402 9.69 -30.58 -1.46
CA ILE A 402 8.64 -29.59 -1.17
C ILE A 402 8.50 -28.55 -2.28
N PRO A 403 9.58 -28.00 -2.89
CA PRO A 403 9.45 -27.04 -4.01
C PRO A 403 8.73 -27.59 -5.25
N CYS A 404 8.56 -28.91 -5.38
CA CYS A 404 7.72 -29.51 -6.43
C CYS A 404 6.22 -29.34 -6.17
N TYR A 405 5.82 -29.07 -4.94
CA TYR A 405 4.42 -28.97 -4.51
C TYR A 405 4.04 -27.59 -4.04
N VAL A 406 4.96 -26.87 -3.40
CA VAL A 406 4.73 -25.57 -2.77
C VAL A 406 5.52 -24.49 -3.49
N GLY A 407 4.83 -23.54 -4.06
CA GLY A 407 5.39 -22.29 -4.52
C GLY A 407 5.26 -21.23 -3.44
N TYR A 408 6.33 -20.48 -3.18
CA TYR A 408 6.35 -19.38 -2.21
C TYR A 408 6.69 -18.08 -2.90
N VAL A 409 5.80 -17.08 -2.81
CA VAL A 409 6.03 -15.71 -3.29
C VAL A 409 6.37 -14.84 -2.09
N PHE A 410 7.59 -14.31 -2.05
CA PHE A 410 8.08 -13.50 -0.93
C PHE A 410 7.46 -12.10 -0.89
N GLN A 411 7.34 -11.52 0.29
CA GLN A 411 6.84 -10.17 0.51
C GLN A 411 7.67 -9.11 -0.25
N ASN A 412 9.00 -9.18 -0.21
CA ASN A 412 9.86 -8.29 -0.98
C ASN A 412 10.35 -8.99 -2.25
N PRO A 413 9.99 -8.52 -3.46
CA PRO A 413 10.42 -9.12 -4.72
C PRO A 413 11.93 -9.11 -4.92
N ASP A 414 12.66 -8.12 -4.37
CA ASP A 414 14.12 -8.06 -4.49
C ASP A 414 14.84 -9.20 -3.74
N ASN A 415 14.18 -9.87 -2.79
CA ASN A 415 14.68 -11.08 -2.14
C ASN A 415 14.49 -12.36 -2.98
N GLN A 416 13.71 -12.29 -4.06
CA GLN A 416 13.39 -13.43 -4.92
C GLN A 416 14.05 -13.31 -6.29
N ILE A 417 14.15 -12.09 -6.84
CA ILE A 417 14.68 -11.81 -8.18
C ILE A 417 16.20 -11.73 -8.14
N PHE A 418 16.90 -12.53 -8.97
CA PHE A 418 18.37 -12.56 -9.02
C PHE A 418 18.94 -12.78 -10.43
N MET A 419 18.12 -13.04 -11.43
CA MET A 419 18.55 -13.18 -12.81
C MET A 419 18.61 -11.83 -13.53
N ARG A 420 19.39 -11.77 -14.63
CA ARG A 420 19.58 -10.56 -15.45
C ARG A 420 18.58 -10.43 -16.60
N LYS A 421 17.70 -11.40 -16.77
CA LYS A 421 16.61 -11.37 -17.76
C LYS A 421 15.33 -11.89 -17.16
N VAL A 422 14.23 -11.24 -17.50
CA VAL A 422 12.87 -11.65 -17.11
C VAL A 422 12.61 -13.11 -17.53
N TYR A 423 12.98 -13.51 -18.74
CA TYR A 423 12.86 -14.88 -19.20
C TYR A 423 13.60 -15.87 -18.28
N ASP A 424 14.88 -15.59 -17.97
CA ASP A 424 15.71 -16.49 -17.16
C ASP A 424 15.22 -16.61 -15.73
N GLU A 425 14.66 -15.53 -15.16
CA GLU A 425 14.05 -15.55 -13.83
C GLU A 425 12.88 -16.54 -13.76
N VAL A 426 11.98 -16.49 -14.73
CA VAL A 426 10.84 -17.42 -14.79
C VAL A 426 11.29 -18.85 -15.14
N ALA A 427 12.27 -19.00 -16.02
CA ALA A 427 12.79 -20.32 -16.43
C ALA A 427 13.61 -21.02 -15.34
N TYR A 428 14.14 -20.29 -14.35
CA TYR A 428 15.05 -20.83 -13.35
C TYR A 428 14.44 -21.96 -12.52
N GLY A 429 13.24 -21.75 -11.99
CA GLY A 429 12.52 -22.78 -11.23
C GLY A 429 12.26 -24.05 -12.05
N LEU A 430 11.87 -23.89 -13.30
CA LEU A 430 11.62 -25.01 -14.22
C LEU A 430 12.89 -25.83 -14.51
N LYS A 431 14.03 -25.15 -14.72
CA LYS A 431 15.33 -25.81 -14.91
C LYS A 431 15.74 -26.62 -13.67
N ASN A 432 15.54 -26.06 -12.46
CA ASN A 432 15.85 -26.75 -11.20
C ASN A 432 14.94 -27.96 -10.95
N LEU A 433 13.68 -27.87 -11.37
CA LEU A 433 12.74 -29.00 -11.33
C LEU A 433 13.00 -30.04 -12.43
N LYS A 434 14.04 -29.84 -13.27
CA LYS A 434 14.43 -30.71 -14.39
C LYS A 434 13.29 -30.93 -15.40
N ILE A 435 12.49 -29.88 -15.63
CA ILE A 435 11.46 -29.88 -16.67
C ILE A 435 12.15 -30.00 -18.05
N PRO A 436 11.61 -30.80 -18.97
CA PRO A 436 12.17 -30.94 -20.32
C PRO A 436 12.28 -29.58 -21.03
N GLN A 437 13.41 -29.32 -21.69
CA GLN A 437 13.69 -28.02 -22.33
C GLN A 437 12.58 -27.57 -23.30
N GLN A 438 11.91 -28.53 -23.97
CA GLN A 438 10.80 -28.25 -24.89
C GLN A 438 9.56 -27.67 -24.21
N GLU A 439 9.37 -27.90 -22.90
CA GLU A 439 8.25 -27.40 -22.12
C GLU A 439 8.56 -26.06 -21.45
N ILE A 440 9.84 -25.70 -21.25
CA ILE A 440 10.23 -24.49 -20.51
C ILE A 440 9.74 -23.24 -21.24
N ASP A 441 10.04 -23.10 -22.54
CA ASP A 441 9.70 -21.90 -23.31
C ASP A 441 8.19 -21.63 -23.36
N PRO A 442 7.31 -22.62 -23.64
CA PRO A 442 5.87 -22.40 -23.57
C PRO A 442 5.38 -21.98 -22.18
N ARG A 443 5.85 -22.63 -21.10
CA ARG A 443 5.42 -22.31 -19.73
C ARG A 443 5.88 -20.90 -19.30
N VAL A 444 7.11 -20.50 -19.66
CA VAL A 444 7.61 -19.15 -19.39
C VAL A 444 6.74 -18.09 -20.08
N LYS A 445 6.45 -18.28 -21.37
CA LYS A 445 5.63 -17.34 -22.14
C LYS A 445 4.20 -17.25 -21.60
N GLU A 446 3.60 -18.38 -21.25
CA GLU A 446 2.26 -18.42 -20.66
C GLU A 446 2.22 -17.68 -19.32
N ALA A 447 3.17 -17.96 -18.42
CA ALA A 447 3.26 -17.30 -17.13
C ALA A 447 3.49 -15.77 -17.27
N LEU A 448 4.36 -15.35 -18.19
CA LEU A 448 4.59 -13.93 -18.45
C LEU A 448 3.37 -13.25 -19.08
N LYS A 449 2.62 -13.96 -19.91
CA LYS A 449 1.38 -13.46 -20.52
C LYS A 449 0.30 -13.23 -19.46
N SER A 450 0.10 -14.20 -18.54
CA SER A 450 -0.93 -14.09 -17.49
C SER A 450 -0.69 -12.94 -16.51
N VAL A 451 0.57 -12.52 -16.31
CA VAL A 451 0.91 -11.36 -15.46
C VAL A 451 1.15 -10.07 -16.27
N GLY A 452 0.94 -10.07 -17.61
CA GLY A 452 1.10 -8.89 -18.46
C GLY A 452 2.56 -8.42 -18.63
N LEU A 453 3.55 -9.32 -18.53
CA LEU A 453 4.98 -8.99 -18.69
C LEU A 453 5.61 -9.55 -19.96
N MET A 454 4.80 -10.10 -20.89
CA MET A 454 5.31 -10.72 -22.12
C MET A 454 6.15 -9.77 -22.98
N ALA A 455 5.78 -8.49 -23.05
CA ALA A 455 6.53 -7.47 -23.82
C ALA A 455 7.92 -7.18 -23.25
N LYS A 456 8.18 -7.54 -21.98
CA LYS A 456 9.42 -7.28 -21.25
C LYS A 456 10.29 -8.53 -21.06
N ILE A 457 10.02 -9.60 -21.80
CA ILE A 457 10.67 -10.90 -21.65
C ILE A 457 12.21 -10.87 -21.72
N ASP A 458 12.78 -9.96 -22.50
CA ASP A 458 14.22 -9.77 -22.69
C ASP A 458 14.83 -8.67 -21.83
N GLU A 459 14.01 -7.93 -21.05
CA GLU A 459 14.48 -6.84 -20.18
C GLU A 459 15.22 -7.38 -18.95
N ASP A 460 16.08 -6.53 -18.36
CA ASP A 460 16.67 -6.80 -17.06
C ASP A 460 15.66 -6.45 -15.96
N PRO A 461 15.36 -7.39 -15.03
CA PRO A 461 14.44 -7.16 -13.93
C PRO A 461 14.78 -5.95 -13.04
N MET A 462 16.03 -5.53 -12.99
CA MET A 462 16.42 -4.35 -12.21
C MET A 462 15.74 -3.06 -12.67
N PHE A 463 15.43 -2.97 -13.97
CA PHE A 463 14.76 -1.79 -14.55
C PHE A 463 13.24 -1.85 -14.48
N LEU A 464 12.67 -2.94 -13.98
CA LEU A 464 11.24 -3.07 -13.76
C LEU A 464 10.78 -2.21 -12.58
N GLY A 465 9.61 -1.61 -12.70
CA GLY A 465 8.94 -0.95 -11.58
C GLY A 465 8.56 -1.95 -10.46
N LYS A 466 8.34 -1.47 -9.23
CA LYS A 466 8.00 -2.32 -8.06
C LYS A 466 6.83 -3.27 -8.36
N GLY A 467 5.74 -2.77 -8.95
CA GLY A 467 4.58 -3.60 -9.32
C GLY A 467 4.90 -4.65 -10.39
N GLU A 468 5.79 -4.33 -11.35
CA GLU A 468 6.23 -5.29 -12.36
C GLU A 468 7.14 -6.38 -11.77
N LYS A 469 8.06 -6.01 -10.88
CA LYS A 469 8.87 -6.97 -10.12
C LYS A 469 7.98 -7.93 -9.34
N ARG A 470 6.92 -7.43 -8.70
CA ARG A 470 5.95 -8.26 -7.97
C ARG A 470 5.26 -9.26 -8.89
N ARG A 471 4.77 -8.81 -10.04
CA ARG A 471 4.17 -9.69 -11.04
C ARG A 471 5.16 -10.72 -11.60
N LEU A 472 6.44 -10.35 -11.73
CA LEU A 472 7.50 -11.27 -12.13
C LEU A 472 7.72 -12.38 -11.11
N THR A 473 7.72 -12.06 -9.80
CA THR A 473 7.85 -13.08 -8.74
C THR A 473 6.67 -14.04 -8.72
N VAL A 474 5.46 -13.57 -9.02
CA VAL A 474 4.28 -14.44 -9.18
C VAL A 474 4.45 -15.32 -10.41
N ALA A 475 4.88 -14.78 -11.56
CA ALA A 475 5.08 -15.53 -12.80
C ALA A 475 6.13 -16.65 -12.64
N SER A 476 7.24 -16.39 -11.93
CA SER A 476 8.28 -17.41 -11.71
C SER A 476 7.77 -18.62 -10.92
N ILE A 477 6.85 -18.40 -9.98
CA ILE A 477 6.21 -19.49 -9.23
C ILE A 477 5.11 -20.16 -10.06
N LEU A 478 4.28 -19.37 -10.75
CA LEU A 478 3.18 -19.86 -11.57
C LEU A 478 3.67 -20.84 -12.67
N ALA A 479 4.78 -20.52 -13.34
CA ALA A 479 5.38 -21.38 -14.35
C ALA A 479 5.68 -22.79 -13.85
N MET A 480 5.98 -22.97 -12.56
CA MET A 480 6.26 -24.26 -11.92
C MET A 480 4.98 -25.09 -11.72
N ASN A 481 3.79 -24.50 -11.83
CA ASN A 481 2.48 -25.15 -11.62
C ASN A 481 2.38 -25.87 -10.25
N PRO A 482 2.58 -25.18 -9.13
CA PRO A 482 2.56 -25.80 -7.81
C PRO A 482 1.14 -26.23 -7.41
N LYS A 483 1.03 -27.23 -6.52
CA LYS A 483 -0.25 -27.67 -5.94
C LYS A 483 -0.74 -26.73 -4.84
N ILE A 484 0.20 -26.09 -4.16
CA ILE A 484 -0.02 -25.12 -3.07
C ILE A 484 0.76 -23.87 -3.41
N MET A 485 0.11 -22.74 -3.37
CA MET A 485 0.75 -21.44 -3.54
C MET A 485 0.62 -20.63 -2.25
N ILE A 486 1.76 -20.28 -1.65
CA ILE A 486 1.83 -19.40 -0.48
C ILE A 486 2.24 -18.04 -1.01
N VAL A 487 1.42 -17.02 -0.73
CA VAL A 487 1.67 -15.65 -1.19
C VAL A 487 1.75 -14.74 0.02
N ASP A 488 2.95 -14.22 0.27
CA ASP A 488 3.21 -13.34 1.41
C ASP A 488 3.05 -11.89 0.99
N GLU A 489 2.00 -11.23 1.50
CA GLU A 489 1.63 -9.84 1.23
C GLU A 489 1.51 -9.51 -0.28
N PRO A 490 0.58 -10.13 -1.02
CA PRO A 490 0.52 -10.06 -2.49
C PRO A 490 0.38 -8.66 -3.07
N THR A 491 -0.19 -7.72 -2.32
CA THR A 491 -0.62 -6.40 -2.79
C THR A 491 0.15 -5.23 -2.20
N THR A 492 1.09 -5.51 -1.30
CA THR A 492 1.88 -4.47 -0.64
C THR A 492 2.67 -3.61 -1.63
N GLY A 493 2.50 -2.28 -1.53
CA GLY A 493 3.19 -1.31 -2.40
C GLY A 493 2.64 -1.24 -3.84
N GLN A 494 1.42 -1.74 -4.07
CA GLN A 494 0.73 -1.66 -5.35
C GLN A 494 -0.48 -0.74 -5.28
N ASP A 495 -0.86 -0.18 -6.43
CA ASP A 495 -2.14 0.50 -6.53
C ASP A 495 -3.30 -0.51 -6.58
N PHE A 496 -4.52 -0.01 -6.45
CA PHE A 496 -5.72 -0.82 -6.40
C PHE A 496 -5.87 -1.74 -7.61
N ARG A 497 -5.66 -1.23 -8.83
CA ARG A 497 -5.83 -2.00 -10.05
C ARG A 497 -4.83 -3.15 -10.16
N MET A 498 -3.56 -2.88 -9.84
CA MET A 498 -2.53 -3.92 -9.84
C MET A 498 -2.79 -4.97 -8.76
N SER A 499 -3.32 -4.56 -7.61
CA SER A 499 -3.74 -5.47 -6.54
C SER A 499 -4.90 -6.36 -6.98
N GLU A 500 -5.93 -5.79 -7.61
CA GLU A 500 -7.05 -6.53 -8.19
C GLU A 500 -6.58 -7.55 -9.25
N ASP A 501 -5.70 -7.16 -10.16
CA ASP A 501 -5.17 -8.05 -11.21
C ASP A 501 -4.49 -9.28 -10.61
N ILE A 502 -3.67 -9.13 -9.55
CA ILE A 502 -3.02 -10.25 -8.86
C ILE A 502 -4.04 -11.12 -8.14
N MET A 503 -4.99 -10.52 -7.43
CA MET A 503 -5.99 -11.29 -6.68
C MET A 503 -6.91 -12.06 -7.62
N ASN A 504 -7.33 -11.47 -8.74
CA ASN A 504 -8.10 -12.17 -9.77
C ASN A 504 -7.33 -13.34 -10.37
N LEU A 505 -6.02 -13.20 -10.61
CA LEU A 505 -5.16 -14.31 -11.04
C LEU A 505 -5.12 -15.43 -9.99
N LEU A 506 -4.99 -15.10 -8.71
CA LEU A 506 -5.04 -16.09 -7.63
C LEU A 506 -6.40 -16.81 -7.57
N ASP A 507 -7.50 -16.10 -7.77
CA ASP A 507 -8.84 -16.67 -7.85
C ASP A 507 -8.98 -17.64 -9.02
N GLU A 508 -8.44 -17.31 -10.20
CA GLU A 508 -8.42 -18.19 -11.37
C GLU A 508 -7.64 -19.47 -11.09
N LEU A 509 -6.47 -19.34 -10.46
CA LEU A 509 -5.65 -20.50 -10.06
C LEU A 509 -6.36 -21.39 -9.03
N ASN A 510 -7.06 -20.77 -8.07
CA ASN A 510 -7.83 -21.52 -7.08
C ASN A 510 -8.99 -22.27 -7.74
N ARG A 511 -9.74 -21.62 -8.64
CA ARG A 511 -10.80 -22.30 -9.43
C ARG A 511 -10.26 -23.43 -10.30
N ALA A 512 -9.00 -23.34 -10.76
CA ALA A 512 -8.30 -24.41 -11.47
C ALA A 512 -7.80 -25.54 -10.56
N GLY A 513 -8.01 -25.44 -9.23
CA GLY A 513 -7.70 -26.47 -8.23
C GLY A 513 -6.39 -26.27 -7.46
N THR A 514 -5.70 -25.15 -7.64
CA THR A 514 -4.55 -24.78 -6.80
C THR A 514 -5.02 -24.35 -5.41
N THR A 515 -4.41 -24.87 -4.35
CA THR A 515 -4.66 -24.41 -2.98
C THR A 515 -3.87 -23.15 -2.71
N ILE A 516 -4.52 -22.13 -2.15
CA ILE A 516 -3.88 -20.84 -1.90
C ILE A 516 -3.89 -20.51 -0.40
N LEU A 517 -2.73 -20.14 0.11
CA LEU A 517 -2.54 -19.58 1.44
C LEU A 517 -2.04 -18.13 1.25
N ALA A 518 -2.93 -17.17 1.39
CA ALA A 518 -2.60 -15.74 1.29
C ALA A 518 -2.33 -15.17 2.69
N ILE A 519 -1.14 -14.65 2.89
CA ILE A 519 -0.76 -13.93 4.10
C ILE A 519 -0.94 -12.46 3.79
N THR A 520 -1.81 -11.77 4.52
CA THR A 520 -2.03 -10.34 4.30
C THR A 520 -2.59 -9.65 5.54
N HIS A 521 -2.36 -8.35 5.60
CA HIS A 521 -3.02 -7.44 6.54
C HIS A 521 -4.10 -6.58 5.84
N ASP A 522 -4.33 -6.77 4.55
CA ASP A 522 -5.39 -6.10 3.80
C ASP A 522 -6.72 -6.85 3.97
N MET A 523 -7.53 -6.35 4.90
CA MET A 523 -8.82 -6.98 5.24
C MET A 523 -9.86 -6.83 4.13
N THR A 524 -9.71 -5.87 3.23
CA THR A 524 -10.58 -5.74 2.06
C THR A 524 -10.40 -6.93 1.14
N LEU A 525 -9.15 -7.27 0.83
CA LEU A 525 -8.84 -8.45 0.00
C LEU A 525 -9.26 -9.75 0.68
N VAL A 526 -9.07 -9.86 2.00
CA VAL A 526 -9.54 -11.03 2.76
C VAL A 526 -11.05 -11.20 2.62
N SER A 527 -11.81 -10.12 2.76
CA SER A 527 -13.29 -10.15 2.66
C SER A 527 -13.81 -10.44 1.25
N GLU A 528 -13.05 -10.10 0.22
CA GLU A 528 -13.44 -10.29 -1.18
C GLU A 528 -13.07 -11.66 -1.75
N HIS A 529 -11.94 -12.23 -1.33
CA HIS A 529 -11.33 -13.39 -2.00
C HIS A 529 -11.23 -14.66 -1.13
N THR A 530 -11.23 -14.56 0.21
CA THR A 530 -11.08 -15.74 1.06
C THR A 530 -12.41 -16.20 1.65
N LYS A 531 -12.60 -17.52 1.70
CA LYS A 531 -13.78 -18.14 2.34
C LYS A 531 -13.51 -18.57 3.78
N ARG A 532 -12.24 -18.82 4.10
CA ARG A 532 -11.76 -19.26 5.41
C ARG A 532 -10.57 -18.40 5.82
N VAL A 533 -10.48 -18.09 7.09
CA VAL A 533 -9.35 -17.40 7.70
C VAL A 533 -8.79 -18.19 8.85
N ILE A 534 -7.46 -18.18 8.96
CA ILE A 534 -6.71 -18.58 10.14
C ILE A 534 -6.12 -17.31 10.74
N VAL A 535 -6.60 -16.95 11.91
CA VAL A 535 -6.19 -15.71 12.61
C VAL A 535 -5.11 -16.05 13.62
N MET A 536 -3.93 -15.50 13.43
CA MET A 536 -2.83 -15.66 14.37
C MET A 536 -2.72 -14.47 15.33
N HIS A 537 -2.48 -14.77 16.59
CA HIS A 537 -2.21 -13.78 17.61
C HIS A 537 -1.10 -14.27 18.55
N SER A 538 -0.04 -13.47 18.75
CA SER A 538 1.07 -13.75 19.69
C SER A 538 1.67 -15.17 19.58
N GLY A 539 1.77 -15.69 18.35
CA GLY A 539 2.35 -17.01 18.04
C GLY A 539 1.38 -18.20 18.15
N THR A 540 0.10 -17.96 18.40
CA THR A 540 -0.96 -18.98 18.49
C THR A 540 -2.05 -18.76 17.46
N VAL A 541 -2.90 -19.76 17.20
CA VAL A 541 -4.12 -19.61 16.41
C VAL A 541 -5.25 -19.15 17.34
N LEU A 542 -5.76 -17.94 17.08
CA LEU A 542 -6.90 -17.36 17.79
C LEU A 542 -8.23 -17.84 17.22
N TYR A 543 -8.33 -17.94 15.89
CA TYR A 543 -9.53 -18.36 15.19
C TYR A 543 -9.17 -19.14 13.93
N ASP A 544 -9.95 -20.15 13.61
CA ASP A 544 -9.87 -20.93 12.39
C ASP A 544 -11.30 -21.27 11.94
N GLY A 545 -11.78 -20.61 10.89
CA GLY A 545 -13.16 -20.75 10.46
C GLY A 545 -13.53 -19.87 9.28
N SER A 546 -14.83 -19.73 9.00
CA SER A 546 -15.30 -18.93 7.87
C SER A 546 -14.91 -17.46 8.00
N THR A 547 -14.54 -16.83 6.89
CA THR A 547 -14.22 -15.39 6.83
C THR A 547 -15.39 -14.55 7.32
N ARG A 548 -16.62 -14.90 6.93
CA ARG A 548 -17.85 -14.22 7.38
C ARG A 548 -18.06 -14.33 8.88
N GLY A 549 -17.86 -15.53 9.44
CA GLY A 549 -17.99 -15.75 10.90
C GLY A 549 -17.00 -14.90 11.69
N PHE A 550 -15.77 -14.78 11.20
CA PHE A 550 -14.75 -13.91 11.81
C PHE A 550 -15.16 -12.43 11.76
N PHE A 551 -15.54 -11.95 10.58
CA PHE A 551 -15.92 -10.54 10.41
C PHE A 551 -17.24 -10.17 11.08
N ALA A 552 -18.14 -11.13 11.31
CA ALA A 552 -19.42 -10.88 11.99
C ALA A 552 -19.27 -10.70 13.51
N ASP A 553 -18.15 -11.12 14.10
CA ASP A 553 -17.88 -11.08 15.55
C ASP A 553 -16.98 -9.90 15.92
N GLU A 554 -17.58 -8.81 16.44
CA GLU A 554 -16.85 -7.62 16.89
C GLU A 554 -15.86 -7.95 18.03
N GLY A 555 -16.15 -8.97 18.86
CA GLY A 555 -15.27 -9.41 19.95
C GLY A 555 -14.00 -10.09 19.43
N LEU A 556 -14.12 -10.99 18.44
CA LEU A 556 -12.96 -11.62 17.79
C LEU A 556 -12.09 -10.58 17.06
N LEU A 557 -12.70 -9.63 16.37
CA LEU A 557 -11.99 -8.53 15.71
C LEU A 557 -11.17 -7.70 16.72
N ALA A 558 -11.76 -7.36 17.85
CA ALA A 558 -11.08 -6.62 18.92
C ALA A 558 -9.92 -7.42 19.53
N MET A 559 -10.12 -8.72 19.81
CA MET A 559 -9.07 -9.60 20.35
C MET A 559 -7.91 -9.78 19.37
N ALA A 560 -8.21 -9.87 18.07
CA ALA A 560 -7.21 -9.98 17.02
C ALA A 560 -6.50 -8.64 16.72
N GLY A 561 -7.03 -7.51 17.20
CA GLY A 561 -6.56 -6.17 16.88
C GLY A 561 -6.70 -5.85 15.38
N ILE A 562 -7.77 -6.35 14.75
CA ILE A 562 -8.03 -6.20 13.32
C ILE A 562 -9.15 -5.19 13.11
N ILE A 563 -8.89 -4.21 12.23
CA ILE A 563 -9.89 -3.25 11.77
C ILE A 563 -10.58 -3.85 10.54
N PRO A 564 -11.90 -4.10 10.59
CA PRO A 564 -12.62 -4.66 9.46
C PRO A 564 -12.76 -3.65 8.30
N PRO A 565 -12.97 -4.14 7.05
CA PRO A 565 -13.22 -3.29 5.89
C PRO A 565 -14.44 -2.38 6.08
N MET A 566 -14.50 -1.30 5.30
CA MET A 566 -15.61 -0.33 5.37
C MET A 566 -16.98 -0.98 5.11
N ALA A 567 -17.06 -1.93 4.18
CA ALA A 567 -18.29 -2.69 3.89
C ALA A 567 -18.76 -3.51 5.11
N VAL A 568 -17.85 -4.12 5.87
CA VAL A 568 -18.16 -4.85 7.11
C VAL A 568 -18.59 -3.88 8.22
N ARG A 569 -17.90 -2.74 8.36
CA ARG A 569 -18.30 -1.69 9.33
C ARG A 569 -19.69 -1.15 9.03
N LEU A 570 -20.03 -1.02 7.74
CA LEU A 570 -21.41 -0.69 7.32
C LEU A 570 -22.39 -1.78 7.77
N SER A 571 -22.05 -3.08 7.62
CA SER A 571 -22.87 -4.18 8.10
C SER A 571 -23.09 -4.14 9.61
N HIS A 572 -22.03 -3.87 10.39
CA HIS A 572 -22.16 -3.73 11.84
C HIS A 572 -23.07 -2.54 12.22
N ALA A 573 -22.88 -1.39 11.57
CA ALA A 573 -23.72 -0.21 11.83
C ALA A 573 -25.18 -0.46 11.45
N TYR A 574 -25.44 -1.13 10.32
CA TYR A 574 -26.78 -1.48 9.87
C TYR A 574 -27.44 -2.50 10.80
N ARG A 575 -26.73 -3.54 11.24
CA ARG A 575 -27.20 -4.57 12.17
C ARG A 575 -27.55 -4.03 13.56
N LYS A 576 -26.92 -2.95 14.03
CA LYS A 576 -27.32 -2.30 15.29
C LYS A 576 -28.76 -1.80 15.28
N LYS A 577 -29.30 -1.45 14.11
CA LYS A 577 -30.70 -1.05 13.91
C LYS A 577 -31.58 -2.20 13.39
N HIS A 578 -31.00 -3.15 12.69
CA HIS A 578 -31.66 -4.27 11.99
C HIS A 578 -30.98 -5.59 12.36
N SER A 579 -31.21 -6.10 13.57
CA SER A 579 -30.47 -7.21 14.18
C SER A 579 -30.53 -8.54 13.42
N SER A 580 -31.54 -8.76 12.58
CA SER A 580 -31.69 -9.97 11.74
C SER A 580 -30.94 -9.88 10.40
N SER A 581 -30.31 -8.75 10.08
CA SER A 581 -29.64 -8.58 8.80
C SER A 581 -28.32 -9.36 8.73
N PRO A 582 -27.95 -9.93 7.56
CA PRO A 582 -26.70 -10.63 7.37
C PRO A 582 -25.49 -9.71 7.51
N CYS A 583 -24.32 -10.29 7.81
CA CYS A 583 -23.07 -9.57 7.74
C CYS A 583 -22.56 -9.60 6.29
N LEU A 584 -22.78 -8.53 5.54
CA LEU A 584 -22.27 -8.37 4.19
C LEU A 584 -20.79 -7.92 4.25
N MET A 585 -19.93 -8.63 3.55
CA MET A 585 -18.48 -8.49 3.72
C MET A 585 -17.83 -7.49 2.76
N ASN A 586 -18.41 -7.30 1.59
CA ASN A 586 -17.77 -6.52 0.51
C ASN A 586 -18.78 -5.74 -0.32
N THR A 587 -18.27 -4.86 -1.18
CA THR A 587 -19.08 -4.00 -2.07
C THR A 587 -20.03 -4.81 -2.95
N LYS A 588 -19.58 -5.96 -3.50
CA LYS A 588 -20.40 -6.79 -4.40
C LYS A 588 -21.62 -7.36 -3.70
N GLU A 589 -21.44 -7.85 -2.46
CA GLU A 589 -22.54 -8.37 -1.64
C GLU A 589 -23.57 -7.29 -1.32
N TRP A 590 -23.10 -6.10 -0.90
CA TRP A 590 -23.97 -4.96 -0.63
C TRP A 590 -24.78 -4.56 -1.86
N VAL A 591 -24.13 -4.40 -3.01
CA VAL A 591 -24.78 -4.03 -4.27
C VAL A 591 -25.80 -5.09 -4.70
N THR A 592 -25.45 -6.37 -4.55
CA THR A 592 -26.37 -7.48 -4.87
C THR A 592 -27.58 -7.46 -3.96
N ALA A 593 -27.39 -7.36 -2.65
CA ALA A 593 -28.48 -7.34 -1.67
C ALA A 593 -29.41 -6.13 -1.86
N LEU A 594 -28.86 -4.96 -2.21
CA LEU A 594 -29.65 -3.76 -2.46
C LEU A 594 -30.41 -3.77 -3.81
N ASN A 595 -29.86 -4.43 -4.84
CA ASN A 595 -30.46 -4.46 -6.18
C ASN A 595 -31.46 -5.63 -6.37
N HIS A 596 -31.32 -6.74 -5.61
CA HIS A 596 -32.31 -7.83 -5.64
C HIS A 596 -33.71 -7.33 -5.27
N ASN A 597 -33.80 -6.43 -4.31
CA ASN A 597 -35.05 -5.83 -3.89
C ASN A 597 -35.70 -4.92 -4.95
N GLN A 598 -34.96 -4.48 -5.98
CA GLN A 598 -35.54 -3.70 -7.08
C GLN A 598 -36.25 -4.56 -8.13
N LYS A 599 -35.92 -5.86 -8.23
CA LYS A 599 -36.56 -6.79 -9.18
C LYS A 599 -37.81 -7.44 -8.64
N GLU A 600 -37.98 -7.52 -7.32
CA GLU A 600 -39.18 -8.06 -6.70
C GLU A 600 -40.29 -7.00 -6.49
N ALA A 601 -39.94 -5.70 -6.58
CA ALA A 601 -40.89 -4.58 -6.43
C ALA A 601 -41.45 -4.05 -7.77
N THR A 602 -41.04 -4.62 -8.92
CA THR A 602 -41.58 -4.36 -10.25
C THR A 602 -42.33 -5.57 -10.78
#